data_37d99a595a828612c3f8e9b3c7c524c6
#
_entry.id   37d99a595a828612c3f8e9b3c7c524c6
#
_cell.length_a   1.000
_cell.length_b   1.000
_cell.length_c   1.000
_cell.angle_alpha   90.00
_cell.angle_beta   90.00
_cell.angle_gamma   90.00
#
_symmetry.space_group_name_H-M   'P 1'
#
loop_
_entity.id
_entity.type
_entity.pdbx_description
1 polymer ?
#
loop_
_entity_poly.entity_id
_entity_poly.type
_entity_poly.pdbx_seq_one_letter_code
_entity_poly.pdbx_strand_id
1 'polypeptide(L)'
;MKKIFLLLLVALLGNMATAQITDYSVFDSKFNFYVANDLGRNGYYDQKPIAELMGVMAENGTDPEFVLATGDIHHFEGVRSVNDPLWMTNYELIYSHPELMIDWFPLLGNHEYLSLIHISEPTRP
;
A
#
# COMPACT_ATOMS: atom_id res chain seq x y z
N MET A 1 14.41 3.27 46.33
CA MET A 1 15.09 2.32 45.44
C MET A 1 14.13 1.65 44.46
N LYS A 2 12.99 1.08 44.88
CA LYS A 2 12.06 0.38 43.93
C LYS A 2 11.48 1.26 42.82
N LYS A 3 11.17 2.56 43.11
CA LYS A 3 10.63 3.51 42.10
C LYS A 3 11.66 3.91 41.02
N ILE A 4 12.94 4.00 41.38
CA ILE A 4 14.02 4.36 40.47
C ILE A 4 14.29 3.17 39.52
N PHE A 5 14.19 1.95 40.04
CA PHE A 5 14.36 0.74 39.22
C PHE A 5 13.24 0.57 38.17
N LEU A 6 11.99 0.91 38.57
CA LEU A 6 10.85 0.88 37.65
C LEU A 6 10.97 1.94 36.54
N LEU A 7 11.43 3.15 36.87
CA LEU A 7 11.66 4.21 35.89
C LEU A 7 12.79 3.86 34.90
N LEU A 8 13.86 3.23 35.36
CA LEU A 8 14.95 2.72 34.51
C LEU A 8 14.46 1.58 33.59
N LEU A 9 13.62 0.68 34.09
CA LEU A 9 13.06 -0.42 33.31
C LEU A 9 12.13 0.11 32.22
N VAL A 10 11.27 1.09 32.53
CA VAL A 10 10.38 1.73 31.55
C VAL A 10 11.19 2.51 30.51
N ALA A 11 12.27 3.17 30.90
CA ALA A 11 13.18 3.85 29.98
C ALA A 11 13.93 2.87 29.06
N LEU A 12 14.32 1.69 29.57
CA LEU A 12 14.93 0.64 28.75
C LEU A 12 13.93 0.01 27.77
N LEU A 13 12.68 -0.19 28.18
CA LEU A 13 11.63 -0.75 27.31
C LEU A 13 11.16 0.28 26.27
N GLY A 14 11.19 1.57 26.60
CA GLY A 14 10.88 2.66 25.67
C GLY A 14 11.90 2.86 24.56
N ASN A 15 13.11 2.32 24.70
CA ASN A 15 14.18 2.38 23.69
C ASN A 15 14.28 1.10 22.82
N MET A 16 13.28 0.22 22.87
CA MET A 16 13.08 -0.72 21.76
C MET A 16 12.47 0.06 20.59
N ALA A 17 13.19 1.06 20.10
CA ALA A 17 12.96 1.58 18.77
C ALA A 17 13.15 0.37 17.84
N THR A 18 12.07 -0.13 17.30
CA THR A 18 12.15 -0.99 16.13
C THR A 18 13.04 -0.24 15.16
N ALA A 19 14.17 -0.81 14.81
CA ALA A 19 15.05 -0.22 13.80
C ALA A 19 14.22 -0.15 12.52
N GLN A 20 13.60 0.99 12.30
CA GLN A 20 12.87 1.26 11.07
C GLN A 20 13.93 1.41 10.00
N ILE A 21 13.86 0.59 8.98
CA ILE A 21 14.72 0.77 7.81
C ILE A 21 14.34 2.14 7.25
N THR A 22 15.26 3.08 7.34
CA THR A 22 15.09 4.45 6.83
C THR A 22 15.88 4.70 5.56
N ASP A 23 16.77 3.79 5.22
CA ASP A 23 17.55 3.82 4.00
C ASP A 23 17.13 2.63 3.13
N TYR A 24 16.38 2.92 2.10
CA TYR A 24 15.88 1.94 1.13
C TYR A 24 16.79 1.81 -0.10
N SER A 25 17.91 2.54 -0.14
CA SER A 25 18.87 2.47 -1.25
C SER A 25 19.48 1.07 -1.42
N VAL A 26 19.41 0.25 -0.37
CA VAL A 26 19.81 -1.18 -0.46
C VAL A 26 19.00 -1.96 -1.49
N PHE A 27 17.80 -1.46 -1.84
CA PHE A 27 16.91 -2.04 -2.85
C PHE A 27 17.09 -1.36 -4.22
N ASP A 28 17.98 -0.36 -4.31
CA ASP A 28 18.28 0.29 -5.58
C ASP A 28 18.83 -0.76 -6.55
N SER A 29 18.11 -0.94 -7.63
CA SER A 29 18.48 -1.77 -8.76
C SER A 29 18.16 -1.01 -10.04
N LYS A 30 18.62 -1.51 -11.19
CA LYS A 30 18.33 -0.88 -12.47
C LYS A 30 16.87 -1.00 -12.89
N PHE A 31 16.11 -1.83 -12.21
CA PHE A 31 14.72 -2.11 -12.53
C PHE A 31 14.01 -2.65 -11.28
N ASN A 32 13.11 -1.86 -10.74
CA ASN A 32 12.27 -2.21 -9.60
C ASN A 32 10.80 -2.10 -9.97
N PHE A 33 9.97 -2.87 -9.29
CA PHE A 33 8.52 -2.75 -9.34
C PHE A 33 7.91 -3.26 -8.03
N TYR A 34 6.70 -2.80 -7.74
CA TYR A 34 5.94 -3.34 -6.62
C TYR A 34 4.98 -4.44 -7.07
N VAL A 35 4.79 -5.42 -6.20
CA VAL A 35 3.71 -6.40 -6.31
C VAL A 35 2.83 -6.26 -5.07
N ALA A 36 1.57 -5.99 -5.27
CA ALA A 36 0.62 -5.78 -4.19
C ALA A 36 -0.71 -6.47 -4.49
N ASN A 37 -1.36 -7.01 -3.47
CA ASN A 37 -2.66 -7.65 -3.56
C ASN A 37 -3.53 -7.24 -2.37
N ASP A 38 -4.82 -7.55 -2.41
CA ASP A 38 -5.78 -7.21 -1.35
C ASP A 38 -5.79 -5.71 -0.99
N LEU A 39 -5.65 -4.86 -1.98
CA LEU A 39 -5.34 -3.44 -1.82
C LEU A 39 -6.51 -2.63 -1.27
N GLY A 40 -7.73 -3.02 -1.61
CA GLY A 40 -8.89 -2.18 -1.38
C GLY A 40 -9.61 -2.45 -0.07
N ARG A 41 -9.54 -1.51 0.87
CA ARG A 41 -10.27 -1.55 2.15
C ARG A 41 -10.93 -0.22 2.51
N ASN A 42 -11.18 0.66 1.55
CA ASN A 42 -11.72 2.01 1.78
C ASN A 42 -10.95 2.83 2.81
N GLY A 43 -9.63 2.62 2.90
CA GLY A 43 -8.75 3.28 3.87
C GLY A 43 -8.81 2.70 5.28
N TYR A 44 -9.52 1.59 5.49
CA TYR A 44 -9.55 0.88 6.77
C TYR A 44 -8.37 -0.08 6.91
N TYR A 45 -8.19 -0.59 8.13
CA TYR A 45 -7.06 -1.44 8.53
C TYR A 45 -5.73 -0.76 8.21
N ASP A 46 -4.77 -1.50 7.72
CA ASP A 46 -3.42 -1.01 7.43
C ASP A 46 -3.26 -0.46 5.99
N GLN A 47 -4.34 -0.29 5.24
CA GLN A 47 -4.28 0.15 3.84
C GLN A 47 -3.55 1.50 3.69
N LYS A 48 -3.93 2.52 4.49
CA LYS A 48 -3.30 3.85 4.43
C LYS A 48 -1.85 3.84 4.88
N PRO A 49 -1.50 3.24 6.03
CA PRO A 49 -0.10 3.10 6.43
C PRO A 49 0.77 2.37 5.41
N ILE A 50 0.23 1.33 4.75
CA ILE A 50 0.96 0.60 3.71
C ILE A 50 1.15 1.47 2.47
N ALA A 51 0.11 2.16 2.02
CA ALA A 51 0.19 3.05 0.87
C ALA A 51 1.23 4.18 1.09
N GLU A 52 1.23 4.78 2.29
CA GLU A 52 2.22 5.78 2.68
C GLU A 52 3.63 5.19 2.70
N LEU A 53 3.80 4.00 3.28
CA LEU A 53 5.10 3.33 3.31
C LEU A 53 5.60 3.03 1.89
N MET A 54 4.74 2.57 0.99
CA MET A 54 5.11 2.34 -0.41
C MET A 54 5.64 3.62 -1.06
N GLY A 55 4.97 4.75 -0.83
CA GLY A 55 5.41 6.05 -1.33
C GLY A 55 6.75 6.49 -0.75
N VAL A 56 6.90 6.39 0.57
CA VAL A 56 8.16 6.74 1.27
C VAL A 56 9.31 5.86 0.79
N MET A 57 9.08 4.58 0.57
CA MET A 57 10.10 3.67 0.02
C MET A 57 10.51 4.07 -1.39
N ALA A 58 9.53 4.45 -2.22
CA ALA A 58 9.78 4.92 -3.58
C ALA A 58 10.65 6.19 -3.57
N GLU A 59 10.30 7.18 -2.75
CA GLU A 59 11.04 8.42 -2.59
C GLU A 59 12.47 8.21 -2.10
N ASN A 60 12.70 7.21 -1.25
CA ASN A 60 13.98 7.00 -0.56
C ASN A 60 14.84 5.89 -1.17
N GLY A 61 14.58 5.44 -2.37
CA GLY A 61 15.52 4.62 -3.11
C GLY A 61 14.99 3.39 -3.85
N THR A 62 13.71 2.99 -3.70
CA THR A 62 13.23 1.86 -4.49
C THR A 62 12.86 2.23 -5.92
N ASP A 63 12.49 3.49 -6.16
CA ASP A 63 12.18 4.08 -7.48
C ASP A 63 11.48 3.09 -8.43
N PRO A 64 10.26 2.63 -8.12
CA PRO A 64 9.61 1.58 -8.87
C PRO A 64 9.09 2.10 -10.21
N GLU A 65 9.28 1.33 -11.28
CA GLU A 65 8.80 1.65 -12.63
C GLU A 65 7.27 1.49 -12.75
N PHE A 66 6.70 0.52 -12.01
CA PHE A 66 5.26 0.24 -12.03
C PHE A 66 4.83 -0.57 -10.81
N VAL A 67 3.52 -0.77 -10.68
CA VAL A 67 2.91 -1.66 -9.68
C VAL A 67 2.10 -2.76 -10.35
N LEU A 68 2.33 -4.01 -9.98
CA LEU A 68 1.44 -5.13 -10.29
C LEU A 68 0.43 -5.28 -9.15
N ALA A 69 -0.83 -4.95 -9.40
CA ALA A 69 -1.93 -5.15 -8.47
C ALA A 69 -2.58 -6.51 -8.74
N THR A 70 -2.19 -7.55 -7.99
CA THR A 70 -2.44 -8.95 -8.31
C THR A 70 -3.78 -9.50 -7.82
N GLY A 71 -4.78 -8.65 -7.75
CA GLY A 71 -6.17 -9.01 -7.45
C GLY A 71 -6.67 -8.43 -6.14
N ASP A 72 -7.98 -8.53 -5.96
CA ASP A 72 -8.71 -8.01 -4.80
C ASP A 72 -8.40 -6.53 -4.52
N ILE A 73 -8.48 -5.73 -5.62
CA ILE A 73 -8.22 -4.30 -5.58
C ILE A 73 -9.34 -3.59 -4.82
N HIS A 74 -10.53 -4.20 -4.76
CA HIS A 74 -11.68 -3.69 -4.04
C HIS A 74 -12.28 -4.76 -3.13
N HIS A 75 -12.54 -4.41 -1.89
CA HIS A 75 -13.26 -5.20 -0.93
C HIS A 75 -14.48 -4.40 -0.43
N PHE A 76 -15.64 -5.06 -0.14
CA PHE A 76 -15.87 -6.52 -0.15
C PHE A 76 -16.39 -7.02 -1.51
N GLU A 77 -16.80 -6.15 -2.37
CA GLU A 77 -17.24 -6.41 -3.74
C GLU A 77 -16.37 -5.58 -4.67
N GLY A 78 -16.17 -6.06 -5.89
CA GLY A 78 -15.49 -5.31 -6.93
C GLY A 78 -16.29 -4.08 -7.39
N VAL A 79 -15.67 -3.27 -8.21
CA VAL A 79 -16.32 -2.10 -8.81
C VAL A 79 -17.38 -2.52 -9.84
N ARG A 80 -18.42 -1.70 -9.98
CA ARG A 80 -19.54 -1.98 -10.88
C ARG A 80 -19.34 -1.41 -12.29
N SER A 81 -18.41 -0.50 -12.44
CA SER A 81 -18.07 0.12 -13.73
C SER A 81 -16.75 0.86 -13.62
N VAL A 82 -16.21 1.32 -14.74
CA VAL A 82 -15.03 2.21 -14.77
C VAL A 82 -15.29 3.57 -14.12
N ASN A 83 -16.55 3.94 -13.92
CA ASN A 83 -16.96 5.18 -13.26
C ASN A 83 -17.45 4.95 -11.82
N ASP A 84 -17.22 3.77 -11.25
CA ASP A 84 -17.62 3.49 -9.88
C ASP A 84 -16.82 4.38 -8.91
N PRO A 85 -17.50 5.09 -7.96
CA PRO A 85 -16.84 5.91 -6.96
C PRO A 85 -15.80 5.17 -6.11
N LEU A 86 -15.88 3.85 -6.03
CA LEU A 86 -14.89 3.03 -5.30
C LEU A 86 -13.48 3.15 -5.88
N TRP A 87 -13.33 3.44 -7.17
CA TRP A 87 -12.01 3.73 -7.74
C TRP A 87 -11.34 4.90 -7.00
N MET A 88 -12.11 5.96 -6.76
CA MET A 88 -11.60 7.13 -6.06
C MET A 88 -11.32 6.84 -4.59
N THR A 89 -12.33 6.30 -3.85
CA THR A 89 -12.26 6.21 -2.40
C THR A 89 -11.43 5.04 -1.89
N ASN A 90 -11.33 3.96 -2.66
CA ASN A 90 -10.68 2.72 -2.27
C ASN A 90 -9.27 2.58 -2.86
N TYR A 91 -8.97 3.38 -3.87
CA TYR A 91 -7.71 3.28 -4.59
C TYR A 91 -7.03 4.65 -4.79
N GLU A 92 -7.57 5.56 -5.62
CA GLU A 92 -6.89 6.79 -6.03
C GLU A 92 -6.47 7.70 -4.86
N LEU A 93 -7.38 7.93 -3.90
CA LEU A 93 -7.11 8.78 -2.74
C LEU A 93 -6.23 8.09 -1.69
N ILE A 94 -6.10 6.79 -1.75
CA ILE A 94 -5.27 6.03 -0.80
C ILE A 94 -3.83 5.97 -1.28
N TYR A 95 -3.62 5.58 -2.55
CA TYR A 95 -2.28 5.45 -3.15
C TYR A 95 -1.89 6.75 -3.88
N SER A 96 -2.09 7.89 -3.21
CA SER A 96 -1.94 9.23 -3.80
C SER A 96 -0.56 9.87 -3.59
N HIS A 97 0.40 9.13 -3.04
CA HIS A 97 1.77 9.64 -2.91
C HIS A 97 2.33 9.97 -4.30
N PRO A 98 3.04 11.11 -4.48
CA PRO A 98 3.57 11.51 -5.79
C PRO A 98 4.39 10.43 -6.48
N GLU A 99 5.22 9.71 -5.74
CA GLU A 99 6.07 8.62 -6.26
C GLU A 99 5.29 7.35 -6.63
N LEU A 100 3.99 7.28 -6.33
CA LEU A 100 3.09 6.21 -6.76
C LEU A 100 2.24 6.59 -7.98
N MET A 101 2.46 7.80 -8.54
CA MET A 101 1.81 8.26 -9.80
C MET A 101 2.50 7.66 -11.03
N ILE A 102 2.74 6.36 -10.98
CA ILE A 102 3.34 5.49 -11.99
C ILE A 102 2.29 4.56 -12.57
N ASP A 103 2.66 3.73 -13.54
CA ASP A 103 1.75 2.76 -14.13
C ASP A 103 1.36 1.67 -13.14
N TRP A 104 0.07 1.35 -13.09
CA TRP A 104 -0.47 0.25 -12.32
C TRP A 104 -1.13 -0.76 -13.24
N PHE A 105 -0.82 -2.02 -13.07
CA PHE A 105 -1.37 -3.14 -13.84
C PHE A 105 -2.27 -3.99 -12.95
N PRO A 106 -3.57 -3.67 -12.89
CA PRO A 106 -4.51 -4.41 -12.06
C PRO A 106 -4.91 -5.74 -12.72
N LEU A 107 -4.94 -6.78 -11.90
CA LEU A 107 -5.52 -8.08 -12.25
C LEU A 107 -6.81 -8.29 -11.44
N LEU A 108 -7.72 -9.09 -11.96
CA LEU A 108 -8.94 -9.42 -11.25
C LEU A 108 -8.68 -10.51 -10.22
N GLY A 109 -9.08 -10.28 -8.98
CA GLY A 109 -9.13 -11.28 -7.92
C GLY A 109 -10.54 -11.85 -7.75
N ASN A 110 -10.74 -12.68 -6.72
CA ASN A 110 -12.06 -13.27 -6.49
C ASN A 110 -13.11 -12.25 -6.04
N HIS A 111 -12.72 -11.17 -5.38
CA HIS A 111 -13.65 -10.11 -4.97
C HIS A 111 -14.16 -9.28 -6.14
N GLU A 112 -13.36 -9.08 -7.19
CA GLU A 112 -13.83 -8.44 -8.41
C GLU A 112 -14.92 -9.25 -9.12
N TYR A 113 -14.86 -10.59 -9.04
CA TYR A 113 -15.91 -11.47 -9.60
C TYR A 113 -17.20 -11.52 -8.78
N LEU A 114 -17.20 -11.00 -7.55
CA LEU A 114 -18.44 -10.88 -6.75
C LEU A 114 -19.32 -9.71 -7.23
N SER A 115 -18.76 -8.73 -7.92
CA SER A 115 -19.55 -7.74 -8.65
C SER A 115 -20.11 -8.38 -9.92
N LEU A 116 -21.41 -8.17 -10.18
CA LEU A 116 -22.11 -8.77 -11.34
C LEU A 116 -21.63 -8.26 -12.71
N ILE A 117 -20.54 -7.52 -12.77
CA ILE A 117 -19.99 -6.91 -13.98
C ILE A 117 -18.56 -7.41 -14.19
N HIS A 118 -18.38 -8.21 -15.20
CA HIS A 118 -17.04 -8.51 -15.74
C HIS A 118 -16.49 -7.24 -16.41
N ILE A 119 -15.74 -6.45 -15.67
CA ILE A 119 -14.96 -5.35 -16.27
C ILE A 119 -13.66 -5.96 -16.76
N SER A 120 -13.64 -6.33 -18.02
CA SER A 120 -12.40 -6.57 -18.73
C SER A 120 -11.87 -5.20 -19.14
N GLU A 121 -10.81 -4.79 -18.52
CA GLU A 121 -9.91 -3.65 -18.73
C GLU A 121 -10.06 -2.49 -17.74
N PRO A 122 -9.09 -2.36 -16.87
CA PRO A 122 -8.58 -1.08 -16.46
C PRO A 122 -7.24 -0.85 -17.13
N THR A 123 -7.25 -0.35 -18.33
CA THR A 123 -6.10 0.40 -18.81
C THR A 123 -6.30 1.83 -18.30
N ARG A 124 -5.45 2.26 -17.40
CA ARG A 124 -5.31 3.66 -17.08
C ARG A 124 -4.88 4.39 -18.37
N PRO A 125 -5.59 5.45 -18.78
CA PRO A 125 -5.11 6.28 -19.90
C PRO A 125 -3.83 7.01 -19.51
#